data_c51907d002365ca0e9c4f4fe87b9c7fb
#
_entry.id   c51907d002365ca0e9c4f4fe87b9c7fb
#
_cell.length_a   1.000
_cell.length_b   1.000
_cell.length_c   1.000
_cell.angle_alpha   90.00
_cell.angle_beta   90.00
_cell.angle_gamma   90.00
#
_symmetry.space_group_name_H-M   'P 1'
#
loop_
_entity.id
_entity.type
_entity.pdbx_description
1 polymer ?
#
loop_
_entity_poly.entity_id
_entity_poly.type
_entity_poly.pdbx_seq_one_letter_code
_entity_poly.pdbx_strand_id
1 'polypeptide(L)'
;MNADTFNALCVPLALPWKQALSVIDDTAQGVLLAVDAQRRLVRTVTDGDLRRAVLGEVPAHCTLADLPRREPLALHEDATAAAVLALMDRHQIDHIPVLDAAQRPIDLVFRRELTQRIWLSSPHLGDEEAAFVEEAFRTNWIAPLGPHVDAFEKEVAAHVGVGHAAALSSGTAAIHLGLLLLGVQPGDSVFCSSLTFVGSCNPILYCGAQPVFIDSEPDTWNMSPHALERAFVWAQQQGRLPKCVVLVNLYGQSADMDALLPICERFGVPVLEDAAESLGARYKGRASGSFGHLAVYSFNGNKIITTSGGGMLLSDDAALIARARQLSTQARQPARHYELRDMGFNYRMSNVLAG
;
A
#
# COMPACT_ATOMS: atom_id res chain seq x y z
N MET A 1 2.54 19.17 -20.30
CA MET A 1 3.76 19.04 -21.19
C MET A 1 4.50 20.36 -21.25
N ASN A 2 5.86 20.41 -21.47
CA ASN A 2 6.53 21.69 -21.68
C ASN A 2 6.28 22.23 -23.11
N ALA A 3 6.42 23.55 -23.30
CA ALA A 3 6.09 24.22 -24.55
C ALA A 3 6.94 23.76 -25.76
N ASP A 4 8.22 23.44 -25.52
CA ASP A 4 9.13 23.03 -26.61
C ASP A 4 8.74 21.64 -27.12
N THR A 5 8.45 20.69 -26.23
CA THR A 5 7.98 19.36 -26.57
C THR A 5 6.62 19.42 -27.30
N PHE A 6 5.68 20.24 -26.80
CA PHE A 6 4.39 20.42 -27.47
C PHE A 6 4.53 20.99 -28.89
N ASN A 7 5.39 22.01 -29.05
CA ASN A 7 5.63 22.58 -30.38
C ASN A 7 6.27 21.57 -31.34
N ALA A 8 7.14 20.69 -30.88
CA ALA A 8 7.74 19.64 -31.67
C ALA A 8 6.71 18.61 -32.19
N LEU A 9 5.61 18.41 -31.44
CA LEU A 9 4.51 17.53 -31.88
C LEU A 9 3.63 18.16 -32.97
N CYS A 10 3.62 19.50 -33.10
CA CYS A 10 2.84 20.19 -34.11
C CYS A 10 3.62 20.27 -35.42
N VAL A 11 3.29 19.43 -36.37
CA VAL A 11 3.99 19.30 -37.64
C VAL A 11 3.14 19.78 -38.82
N PRO A 12 3.74 20.30 -39.89
CA PRO A 12 2.97 20.68 -41.10
C PRO A 12 2.38 19.46 -41.79
N LEU A 13 1.14 19.59 -42.25
CA LEU A 13 0.46 18.53 -42.99
C LEU A 13 1.24 18.03 -44.22
N ALA A 14 2.08 18.91 -44.82
CA ALA A 14 2.93 18.60 -45.95
C ALA A 14 4.23 17.82 -45.56
N LEU A 15 4.43 17.50 -44.27
CA LEU A 15 5.60 16.73 -43.85
C LEU A 15 5.59 15.34 -44.47
N PRO A 16 6.70 14.86 -45.12
CA PRO A 16 6.81 13.49 -45.61
C PRO A 16 6.61 12.49 -44.43
N TRP A 17 5.79 11.46 -44.66
CA TRP A 17 5.43 10.53 -43.59
C TRP A 17 6.65 9.78 -42.99
N LYS A 18 7.73 9.56 -43.76
CA LYS A 18 8.98 8.99 -43.23
C LYS A 18 9.69 9.92 -42.28
N GLN A 19 9.63 11.24 -42.48
CA GLN A 19 10.20 12.21 -41.55
C GLN A 19 9.33 12.30 -40.27
N ALA A 20 8.02 12.11 -40.39
CA ALA A 20 7.14 12.03 -39.26
C ALA A 20 7.48 10.83 -38.33
N LEU A 21 7.98 9.71 -38.85
CA LEU A 21 8.52 8.61 -38.03
C LEU A 21 9.68 9.04 -37.15
N SER A 22 10.65 9.80 -37.71
CA SER A 22 11.75 10.33 -36.88
C SER A 22 11.26 11.27 -35.80
N VAL A 23 10.30 12.16 -36.12
CA VAL A 23 9.75 13.07 -35.11
C VAL A 23 9.00 12.32 -33.99
N ILE A 24 8.26 11.25 -34.32
CA ILE A 24 7.61 10.41 -33.29
C ILE A 24 8.64 9.72 -32.41
N ASP A 25 9.71 9.19 -32.98
CA ASP A 25 10.80 8.55 -32.26
C ASP A 25 11.53 9.53 -31.33
N ASP A 26 11.94 10.68 -31.89
CA ASP A 26 12.63 11.74 -31.14
C ASP A 26 11.82 12.31 -29.98
N THR A 27 10.49 12.45 -30.17
CA THR A 27 9.59 13.00 -29.14
C THR A 27 9.13 11.96 -28.13
N ALA A 28 9.19 10.67 -28.49
CA ALA A 28 8.74 9.53 -27.68
C ALA A 28 7.30 9.64 -27.12
N GLN A 29 6.41 10.42 -27.79
CA GLN A 29 5.03 10.61 -27.36
C GLN A 29 4.03 9.75 -28.13
N GLY A 30 4.46 9.12 -29.22
CA GLY A 30 3.65 8.21 -30.03
C GLY A 30 2.54 8.86 -30.86
N VAL A 31 2.50 10.19 -30.94
CA VAL A 31 1.48 10.96 -31.67
C VAL A 31 2.03 12.29 -32.16
N LEU A 32 1.58 12.75 -33.34
CA LEU A 32 1.83 14.09 -33.88
C LEU A 32 0.51 14.79 -34.19
N LEU A 33 0.52 16.09 -34.16
CA LEU A 33 -0.57 16.98 -34.51
C LEU A 33 -0.27 17.64 -35.86
N ALA A 34 -0.84 17.10 -36.94
CA ALA A 34 -0.65 17.65 -38.28
C ALA A 34 -1.54 18.89 -38.45
N VAL A 35 -0.92 20.02 -38.73
CA VAL A 35 -1.59 21.32 -38.82
C VAL A 35 -1.49 21.94 -40.23
N ASP A 36 -2.46 22.81 -40.56
CA ASP A 36 -2.42 23.63 -41.78
C ASP A 36 -1.54 24.84 -41.66
N ALA A 37 -1.49 25.67 -42.72
CA ALA A 37 -0.72 26.90 -42.76
C ALA A 37 -1.19 27.97 -41.74
N GLN A 38 -2.41 27.88 -41.22
CA GLN A 38 -2.98 28.69 -40.14
C GLN A 38 -2.80 28.07 -38.76
N ARG A 39 -2.02 26.98 -38.65
CA ARG A 39 -1.83 26.15 -37.45
C ARG A 39 -3.11 25.50 -36.90
N ARG A 40 -4.15 25.34 -37.70
CA ARG A 40 -5.34 24.62 -37.29
C ARG A 40 -5.10 23.10 -37.40
N LEU A 41 -5.61 22.34 -36.43
CA LEU A 41 -5.50 20.88 -36.42
C LEU A 41 -6.26 20.29 -37.63
N VAL A 42 -5.57 19.53 -38.46
CA VAL A 42 -6.16 18.80 -39.58
C VAL A 42 -6.32 17.32 -39.25
N ARG A 43 -5.35 16.74 -38.54
CA ARG A 43 -5.39 15.35 -38.10
C ARG A 43 -4.39 15.08 -36.98
N THR A 44 -4.68 14.04 -36.23
CA THR A 44 -3.68 13.35 -35.40
C THR A 44 -3.03 12.24 -36.19
N VAL A 45 -1.75 12.02 -36.02
CA VAL A 45 -0.99 10.94 -36.64
C VAL A 45 -0.30 10.14 -35.56
N THR A 46 -0.62 8.87 -35.46
CA THR A 46 -0.04 7.99 -34.45
C THR A 46 1.02 7.08 -35.05
N ASP A 47 1.85 6.48 -34.18
CA ASP A 47 2.78 5.42 -34.58
C ASP A 47 2.05 4.29 -35.36
N GLY A 48 0.84 3.94 -34.97
CA GLY A 48 0.01 2.96 -35.67
C GLY A 48 -0.39 3.38 -37.11
N ASP A 49 -0.59 4.70 -37.35
CA ASP A 49 -0.89 5.21 -38.68
C ASP A 49 0.35 5.09 -39.58
N LEU A 50 1.53 5.42 -39.06
CA LEU A 50 2.78 5.33 -39.80
C LEU A 50 3.20 3.87 -40.05
N ARG A 51 2.99 2.96 -39.10
CA ARG A 51 3.18 1.52 -39.36
C ARG A 51 2.27 1.00 -40.46
N ARG A 52 1.03 1.44 -40.50
CA ARG A 52 0.11 1.07 -41.61
C ARG A 52 0.58 1.62 -42.93
N ALA A 53 1.18 2.81 -42.99
CA ALA A 53 1.78 3.35 -44.19
C ALA A 53 2.98 2.52 -44.65
N VAL A 54 3.79 2.00 -43.76
CA VAL A 54 4.88 1.06 -44.08
C VAL A 54 4.32 -0.24 -44.66
N LEU A 55 3.36 -0.85 -43.96
CA LEU A 55 2.74 -2.15 -44.39
C LEU A 55 1.94 -2.03 -45.65
N GLY A 56 1.37 -0.86 -45.93
CA GLY A 56 0.65 -0.57 -47.19
C GLY A 56 1.54 -0.10 -48.33
N GLU A 57 2.86 -0.17 -48.16
CA GLU A 57 3.87 0.22 -49.18
C GLU A 57 3.64 1.65 -49.74
N VAL A 58 3.18 2.58 -48.88
CA VAL A 58 2.98 3.98 -49.26
C VAL A 58 4.31 4.58 -49.75
N PRO A 59 4.35 5.20 -50.92
CA PRO A 59 5.58 5.74 -51.50
C PRO A 59 6.26 6.75 -50.54
N ALA A 60 7.58 6.73 -50.49
CA ALA A 60 8.37 7.51 -49.53
C ALA A 60 8.22 9.04 -49.67
N HIS A 61 7.82 9.50 -50.85
CA HIS A 61 7.60 10.92 -51.17
C HIS A 61 6.24 11.43 -50.74
N CYS A 62 5.29 10.55 -50.38
CA CYS A 62 3.97 10.95 -49.89
C CYS A 62 4.11 11.68 -48.53
N THR A 63 3.20 12.61 -48.32
CA THR A 63 3.12 13.44 -47.12
C THR A 63 2.05 12.93 -46.15
N LEU A 64 1.93 13.54 -44.99
CA LEU A 64 0.86 13.25 -44.05
C LEU A 64 -0.54 13.52 -44.65
N ALA A 65 -0.64 14.44 -45.63
CA ALA A 65 -1.87 14.73 -46.34
C ALA A 65 -2.38 13.57 -47.20
N ASP A 66 -1.46 12.74 -47.74
CA ASP A 66 -1.75 11.63 -48.64
C ASP A 66 -2.19 10.35 -47.88
N LEU A 67 -1.99 10.29 -46.56
CA LEU A 67 -2.42 9.15 -45.76
C LEU A 67 -3.95 9.11 -45.60
N PRO A 68 -4.57 7.93 -45.37
CA PRO A 68 -6.02 7.80 -45.21
C PRO A 68 -6.58 8.80 -44.21
N ARG A 69 -7.57 9.57 -44.64
CA ARG A 69 -8.15 10.67 -43.82
C ARG A 69 -8.97 10.09 -42.67
N ARG A 70 -8.71 10.60 -41.47
CA ARG A 70 -9.54 10.41 -40.28
C ARG A 70 -9.77 11.79 -39.66
N GLU A 71 -10.99 12.07 -39.24
CA GLU A 71 -11.28 13.28 -38.49
C GLU A 71 -10.62 13.19 -37.14
N PRO A 72 -9.89 14.24 -36.73
CA PRO A 72 -9.24 14.27 -35.40
C PRO A 72 -10.31 14.36 -34.31
N LEU A 73 -10.21 13.48 -33.33
CA LEU A 73 -10.95 13.66 -32.10
C LEU A 73 -10.20 14.70 -31.26
N ALA A 74 -10.88 15.79 -30.94
CA ALA A 74 -10.33 16.88 -30.16
C ALA A 74 -11.37 17.45 -29.19
N LEU A 75 -10.92 18.18 -28.20
CA LEU A 75 -11.76 18.90 -27.26
C LEU A 75 -11.38 20.40 -27.23
N HIS A 76 -12.27 21.22 -26.72
CA HIS A 76 -12.00 22.61 -26.45
C HIS A 76 -11.46 22.82 -25.02
N GLU A 77 -10.85 23.98 -24.79
CA GLU A 77 -10.16 24.34 -23.54
C GLU A 77 -11.05 24.28 -22.28
N ASP A 78 -12.35 24.31 -22.41
CA ASP A 78 -13.31 24.26 -21.31
C ASP A 78 -13.74 22.82 -20.93
N ALA A 79 -13.18 21.80 -21.61
CA ALA A 79 -13.55 20.39 -21.35
C ALA A 79 -13.06 19.94 -19.96
N THR A 80 -13.97 19.31 -19.22
CA THR A 80 -13.62 18.74 -17.90
C THR A 80 -12.82 17.44 -18.03
N ALA A 81 -11.99 17.10 -17.05
CA ALA A 81 -11.23 15.84 -17.03
C ALA A 81 -12.13 14.60 -17.20
N ALA A 82 -13.34 14.63 -16.64
CA ALA A 82 -14.32 13.55 -16.78
C ALA A 82 -14.80 13.41 -18.24
N ALA A 83 -15.04 14.52 -18.95
CA ALA A 83 -15.44 14.51 -20.36
C ALA A 83 -14.30 13.99 -21.24
N VAL A 84 -13.05 14.40 -20.97
CA VAL A 84 -11.85 13.89 -21.64
C VAL A 84 -11.73 12.38 -21.50
N LEU A 85 -11.82 11.85 -20.27
CA LEU A 85 -11.74 10.41 -20.01
C LEU A 85 -12.88 9.64 -20.67
N ALA A 86 -14.11 10.14 -20.62
CA ALA A 86 -15.25 9.50 -21.27
C ALA A 86 -15.08 9.40 -22.79
N LEU A 87 -14.49 10.43 -23.43
CA LEU A 87 -14.20 10.42 -24.86
C LEU A 87 -13.06 9.43 -25.18
N MET A 88 -12.01 9.40 -24.36
CA MET A 88 -10.90 8.42 -24.47
C MET A 88 -11.41 6.98 -24.37
N ASP A 89 -12.30 6.69 -23.42
CA ASP A 89 -12.89 5.37 -23.23
C ASP A 89 -13.77 4.94 -24.40
N ARG A 90 -14.60 5.86 -24.88
CA ARG A 90 -15.51 5.61 -26.01
C ARG A 90 -14.75 5.24 -27.28
N HIS A 91 -13.62 5.88 -27.53
CA HIS A 91 -12.86 5.74 -28.78
C HIS A 91 -11.60 4.87 -28.63
N GLN A 92 -11.36 4.33 -27.41
CA GLN A 92 -10.19 3.48 -27.11
C GLN A 92 -8.86 4.17 -27.48
N ILE A 93 -8.72 5.45 -27.10
CA ILE A 93 -7.53 6.27 -27.35
C ILE A 93 -6.94 6.77 -26.03
N ASP A 94 -5.65 7.04 -26.01
CA ASP A 94 -4.90 7.43 -24.82
C ASP A 94 -4.41 8.88 -24.86
N HIS A 95 -4.78 9.63 -25.88
CA HIS A 95 -4.42 11.05 -26.04
C HIS A 95 -5.50 11.81 -26.80
N ILE A 96 -5.72 13.07 -26.43
CA ILE A 96 -6.67 13.98 -27.10
C ILE A 96 -6.06 15.36 -27.17
N PRO A 97 -5.97 15.99 -28.37
CA PRO A 97 -5.60 17.39 -28.50
C PRO A 97 -6.70 18.32 -27.97
N VAL A 98 -6.28 19.38 -27.32
CA VAL A 98 -7.13 20.49 -26.88
C VAL A 98 -6.96 21.65 -27.85
N LEU A 99 -8.06 22.22 -28.31
CA LEU A 99 -8.09 23.27 -29.32
C LEU A 99 -8.60 24.57 -28.74
N ASP A 100 -8.06 25.68 -29.26
CA ASP A 100 -8.62 27.02 -29.07
C ASP A 100 -9.87 27.24 -29.94
N ALA A 101 -10.51 28.41 -29.80
CA ALA A 101 -11.67 28.80 -30.60
C ALA A 101 -11.35 28.91 -32.12
N ALA A 102 -10.08 29.05 -32.50
CA ALA A 102 -9.63 29.09 -33.89
C ALA A 102 -9.23 27.69 -34.41
N GLN A 103 -9.54 26.62 -33.69
CA GLN A 103 -9.21 25.20 -33.99
C GLN A 103 -7.71 24.91 -34.01
N ARG A 104 -6.91 25.70 -33.30
CA ARG A 104 -5.47 25.46 -33.18
C ARG A 104 -5.17 24.63 -31.94
N PRO A 105 -4.29 23.64 -32.02
CA PRO A 105 -3.86 22.90 -30.85
C PRO A 105 -3.15 23.80 -29.85
N ILE A 106 -3.59 23.80 -28.62
CA ILE A 106 -3.02 24.53 -27.48
C ILE A 106 -2.46 23.61 -26.42
N ASP A 107 -2.94 22.34 -26.38
CA ASP A 107 -2.42 21.32 -25.48
C ASP A 107 -2.70 19.90 -26.06
N LEU A 108 -2.02 18.90 -25.49
CA LEU A 108 -2.26 17.49 -25.77
C LEU A 108 -2.32 16.76 -24.44
N VAL A 109 -3.51 16.28 -24.11
CA VAL A 109 -3.78 15.59 -22.83
C VAL A 109 -3.62 14.08 -23.04
N PHE A 110 -2.84 13.44 -22.19
CA PHE A 110 -2.69 12.00 -22.15
C PHE A 110 -3.53 11.38 -21.04
N ARG A 111 -4.10 10.20 -21.28
CA ARG A 111 -4.83 9.43 -20.26
C ARG A 111 -4.02 9.26 -18.99
N ARG A 112 -2.72 8.97 -19.09
CA ARG A 112 -1.81 8.82 -17.95
C ARG A 112 -1.77 10.04 -17.03
N GLU A 113 -1.99 11.24 -17.56
CA GLU A 113 -1.99 12.51 -16.79
C GLU A 113 -3.30 12.66 -16.01
N LEU A 114 -4.43 12.23 -16.59
CA LEU A 114 -5.75 12.28 -15.97
C LEU A 114 -6.02 11.14 -14.99
N THR A 115 -5.36 10.00 -15.18
CA THR A 115 -5.49 8.81 -14.34
C THR A 115 -4.34 8.67 -13.35
N GLN A 116 -3.47 9.67 -13.26
CA GLN A 116 -2.38 9.65 -12.30
C GLN A 116 -2.95 9.56 -10.88
N ARG A 117 -2.71 8.44 -10.24
CA ARG A 117 -3.13 8.24 -8.85
C ARG A 117 -2.33 9.19 -7.97
N ILE A 118 -3.03 9.99 -7.18
CA ILE A 118 -2.42 10.70 -6.07
C ILE A 118 -2.28 9.66 -4.95
N TRP A 119 -1.05 9.20 -4.73
CA TRP A 119 -0.77 8.26 -3.65
C TRP A 119 -0.92 8.98 -2.32
N LEU A 120 -1.65 8.38 -1.38
CA LEU A 120 -1.74 8.89 -0.02
C LEU A 120 -0.37 8.88 0.66
N SER A 121 0.39 7.82 0.43
CA SER A 121 1.79 7.70 0.80
C SER A 121 2.52 6.82 -0.21
N SER A 122 3.76 7.15 -0.49
CA SER A 122 4.67 6.29 -1.26
C SER A 122 5.94 6.05 -0.44
N PRO A 123 6.58 4.89 -0.54
CA PRO A 123 7.85 4.65 0.11
C PRO A 123 8.87 5.72 -0.28
N HIS A 124 9.61 6.23 0.69
CA HIS A 124 10.82 7.02 0.47
C HIS A 124 12.00 6.10 0.77
N LEU A 125 12.84 5.86 -0.22
CA LEU A 125 14.03 5.01 -0.12
C LEU A 125 15.26 5.87 -0.40
N GLY A 126 16.30 5.66 0.39
CA GLY A 126 17.60 6.29 0.23
C GLY A 126 18.69 5.29 -0.17
N ASP A 127 19.92 5.73 -0.08
CA ASP A 127 21.08 4.89 -0.42
C ASP A 127 21.40 3.86 0.68
N GLU A 128 20.97 4.13 1.92
CA GLU A 128 21.25 3.25 3.06
C GLU A 128 20.45 1.95 2.98
N GLU A 129 19.17 2.00 2.61
CA GLU A 129 18.34 0.82 2.42
C GLU A 129 18.90 -0.09 1.33
N ALA A 130 19.36 0.50 0.23
CA ALA A 130 20.00 -0.25 -0.86
C ALA A 130 21.31 -0.92 -0.39
N ALA A 131 22.11 -0.23 0.43
CA ALA A 131 23.37 -0.76 0.98
C ALA A 131 23.13 -1.96 1.92
N PHE A 132 22.09 -1.92 2.78
CA PHE A 132 21.75 -3.05 3.65
C PHE A 132 21.26 -4.27 2.86
N VAL A 133 20.46 -4.07 1.82
CA VAL A 133 20.03 -5.15 0.92
C VAL A 133 21.25 -5.77 0.21
N GLU A 134 22.17 -4.96 -0.31
CA GLU A 134 23.40 -5.42 -0.95
C GLU A 134 24.29 -6.20 0.05
N GLU A 135 24.41 -5.71 1.28
CA GLU A 135 25.15 -6.40 2.33
C GLU A 135 24.58 -7.79 2.62
N ALA A 136 23.25 -7.92 2.70
CA ALA A 136 22.60 -9.21 2.93
C ALA A 136 22.96 -10.22 1.82
N PHE A 137 22.98 -9.79 0.56
CA PHE A 137 23.40 -10.63 -0.57
C PHE A 137 24.90 -10.94 -0.54
N ARG A 138 25.74 -9.95 -0.30
CA ARG A 138 27.20 -10.11 -0.25
C ARG A 138 27.64 -11.07 0.86
N THR A 139 26.95 -11.04 2.00
CA THR A 139 27.25 -11.90 3.16
C THR A 139 26.47 -13.22 3.16
N ASN A 140 25.61 -13.43 2.17
CA ASN A 140 24.72 -14.59 2.02
C ASN A 140 23.73 -14.78 3.18
N TRP A 141 23.38 -13.71 3.88
CA TRP A 141 22.31 -13.70 4.89
C TRP A 141 20.96 -13.31 4.26
N ILE A 142 20.37 -14.20 3.46
CA ILE A 142 19.10 -13.93 2.74
C ILE A 142 17.88 -14.62 3.37
N ALA A 143 18.09 -15.65 4.20
CA ALA A 143 17.05 -16.41 4.86
C ALA A 143 16.37 -15.61 5.99
N PRO A 144 15.27 -16.11 6.61
CA PRO A 144 14.62 -15.46 7.74
C PRO A 144 15.40 -15.62 9.06
N LEU A 145 16.67 -15.36 9.00
CA LEU A 145 17.67 -15.40 10.06
C LEU A 145 18.85 -14.53 9.66
N GLY A 146 19.38 -13.71 10.56
CA GLY A 146 20.57 -12.93 10.28
C GLY A 146 20.67 -11.63 11.08
N PRO A 147 21.78 -10.91 10.95
CA PRO A 147 22.11 -9.75 11.77
C PRO A 147 21.10 -8.59 11.61
N HIS A 148 20.55 -8.38 10.40
CA HIS A 148 19.56 -7.31 10.20
C HIS A 148 18.26 -7.60 10.92
N VAL A 149 17.77 -8.86 10.92
CA VAL A 149 16.58 -9.24 11.68
C VAL A 149 16.78 -9.00 13.17
N ASP A 150 17.94 -9.40 13.70
CA ASP A 150 18.26 -9.26 15.13
C ASP A 150 18.41 -7.78 15.52
N ALA A 151 19.05 -6.96 14.68
CA ALA A 151 19.19 -5.52 14.88
C ALA A 151 17.82 -4.83 14.82
N PHE A 152 17.02 -5.12 13.81
CA PHE A 152 15.68 -4.54 13.61
C PHE A 152 14.77 -4.80 14.80
N GLU A 153 14.72 -6.05 15.31
CA GLU A 153 13.96 -6.37 16.50
C GLU A 153 14.38 -5.55 17.72
N LYS A 154 15.70 -5.45 17.93
CA LYS A 154 16.27 -4.70 19.06
C LYS A 154 16.03 -3.20 18.96
N GLU A 155 16.21 -2.64 17.79
CA GLU A 155 16.05 -1.19 17.54
C GLU A 155 14.59 -0.77 17.66
N VAL A 156 13.64 -1.53 17.10
CA VAL A 156 12.21 -1.25 17.22
C VAL A 156 11.76 -1.38 18.68
N ALA A 157 12.17 -2.42 19.40
CA ALA A 157 11.86 -2.57 20.82
C ALA A 157 12.37 -1.38 21.63
N ALA A 158 13.62 -0.95 21.40
CA ALA A 158 14.21 0.21 22.08
C ALA A 158 13.49 1.53 21.72
N HIS A 159 13.14 1.73 20.44
CA HIS A 159 12.42 2.93 19.97
C HIS A 159 11.05 3.08 20.62
N VAL A 160 10.34 1.96 20.77
CA VAL A 160 9.00 1.92 21.39
C VAL A 160 9.08 1.96 22.92
N GLY A 161 10.18 1.50 23.49
CA GLY A 161 10.38 1.40 24.94
C GLY A 161 9.74 0.15 25.55
N VAL A 162 9.72 -0.96 24.80
CA VAL A 162 9.29 -2.29 25.26
C VAL A 162 10.47 -3.25 25.33
N GLY A 163 10.35 -4.30 26.13
CA GLY A 163 11.45 -5.22 26.38
C GLY A 163 11.86 -6.08 25.18
N HIS A 164 10.91 -6.51 24.37
CA HIS A 164 11.15 -7.54 23.35
C HIS A 164 10.31 -7.34 22.09
N ALA A 165 10.83 -7.78 20.93
CA ALA A 165 10.16 -7.76 19.65
C ALA A 165 10.47 -9.02 18.85
N ALA A 166 9.56 -9.40 17.94
CA ALA A 166 9.75 -10.48 16.96
C ALA A 166 9.35 -9.98 15.57
N ALA A 167 10.30 -9.95 14.63
CA ALA A 167 10.07 -9.56 13.25
C ALA A 167 9.38 -10.69 12.46
N LEU A 168 8.30 -10.35 11.79
CA LEU A 168 7.38 -11.27 11.12
C LEU A 168 7.12 -10.83 9.68
N SER A 169 6.54 -11.72 8.89
CA SER A 169 6.29 -11.49 7.45
C SER A 169 5.20 -10.47 7.15
N SER A 170 4.35 -10.13 8.12
CA SER A 170 3.32 -9.10 7.98
C SER A 170 2.71 -8.73 9.34
N GLY A 171 2.04 -7.57 9.42
CA GLY A 171 1.23 -7.21 10.58
C GLY A 171 0.10 -8.20 10.83
N THR A 172 -0.53 -8.73 9.78
CA THR A 172 -1.57 -9.76 9.89
C THR A 172 -1.05 -11.04 10.53
N ALA A 173 0.17 -11.48 10.15
CA ALA A 173 0.84 -12.62 10.79
C ALA A 173 1.15 -12.34 12.26
N ALA A 174 1.53 -11.09 12.59
CA ALA A 174 1.78 -10.68 13.97
C ALA A 174 0.49 -10.70 14.82
N ILE A 175 -0.63 -10.20 14.28
CA ILE A 175 -1.93 -10.28 14.96
C ILE A 175 -2.35 -11.73 15.17
N HIS A 176 -2.21 -12.59 14.14
CA HIS A 176 -2.55 -14.01 14.25
C HIS A 176 -1.75 -14.70 15.38
N LEU A 177 -0.42 -14.52 15.39
CA LEU A 177 0.40 -15.08 16.47
C LEU A 177 0.05 -14.47 17.83
N GLY A 178 -0.21 -13.15 17.89
CA GLY A 178 -0.65 -12.48 19.11
C GLY A 178 -1.92 -13.09 19.69
N LEU A 179 -2.94 -13.36 18.86
CA LEU A 179 -4.18 -14.01 19.28
C LEU A 179 -3.93 -15.42 19.82
N LEU A 180 -3.11 -16.22 19.12
CA LEU A 180 -2.75 -17.58 19.57
C LEU A 180 -2.00 -17.53 20.92
N LEU A 181 -1.10 -16.58 21.11
CA LEU A 181 -0.32 -16.40 22.34
C LEU A 181 -1.18 -15.93 23.52
N LEU A 182 -2.23 -15.15 23.25
CA LEU A 182 -3.25 -14.80 24.23
C LEU A 182 -4.26 -15.93 24.48
N GLY A 183 -4.07 -17.08 23.85
CA GLY A 183 -4.83 -18.30 24.07
C GLY A 183 -6.21 -18.32 23.39
N VAL A 184 -6.39 -17.57 22.30
CA VAL A 184 -7.61 -17.60 21.49
C VAL A 184 -7.74 -18.98 20.81
N GLN A 185 -8.91 -19.59 20.93
CA GLN A 185 -9.23 -20.92 20.42
C GLN A 185 -10.54 -20.90 19.61
N PRO A 186 -10.79 -21.95 18.83
CA PRO A 186 -12.06 -22.09 18.11
C PRO A 186 -13.27 -21.98 19.06
N GLY A 187 -14.23 -21.13 18.67
CA GLY A 187 -15.45 -20.87 19.44
C GLY A 187 -15.33 -19.73 20.46
N ASP A 188 -14.14 -19.19 20.70
CA ASP A 188 -13.99 -17.97 21.51
C ASP A 188 -14.55 -16.75 20.77
N SER A 189 -14.85 -15.69 21.51
CA SER A 189 -15.10 -14.36 20.96
C SER A 189 -13.90 -13.43 21.21
N VAL A 190 -13.67 -12.51 20.28
CA VAL A 190 -12.66 -11.47 20.39
C VAL A 190 -13.31 -10.15 20.05
N PHE A 191 -13.19 -9.16 20.94
CA PHE A 191 -13.65 -7.81 20.65
C PHE A 191 -12.64 -7.10 19.75
N CYS A 192 -13.12 -6.41 18.72
CA CYS A 192 -12.28 -5.74 17.74
C CYS A 192 -12.89 -4.39 17.37
N SER A 193 -12.07 -3.37 17.14
CA SER A 193 -12.54 -2.09 16.58
C SER A 193 -13.32 -2.33 15.29
N SER A 194 -14.48 -1.69 15.14
CA SER A 194 -15.32 -1.84 13.93
C SER A 194 -14.74 -1.09 12.74
N LEU A 195 -14.12 0.05 12.98
CA LEU A 195 -13.45 0.84 11.97
C LEU A 195 -11.95 0.49 11.96
N THR A 196 -11.57 -0.36 11.02
CA THR A 196 -10.20 -0.87 10.89
C THR A 196 -9.97 -1.50 9.52
N PHE A 197 -8.70 -1.71 9.17
CA PHE A 197 -8.34 -2.58 8.06
C PHE A 197 -8.68 -4.04 8.43
N VAL A 198 -9.12 -4.81 7.43
CA VAL A 198 -9.54 -6.21 7.62
C VAL A 198 -8.45 -7.11 8.24
N GLY A 199 -7.19 -6.70 8.16
CA GLY A 199 -6.06 -7.38 8.80
C GLY A 199 -6.14 -7.49 10.31
N SER A 200 -6.94 -6.63 10.99
CA SER A 200 -7.18 -6.75 12.44
C SER A 200 -8.19 -7.84 12.78
N CYS A 201 -9.18 -8.10 11.93
CA CYS A 201 -10.26 -9.03 12.23
C CYS A 201 -10.10 -10.41 11.58
N ASN A 202 -9.51 -10.52 10.37
CA ASN A 202 -9.33 -11.81 9.70
C ASN A 202 -8.55 -12.84 10.54
N PRO A 203 -7.47 -12.47 11.26
CA PRO A 203 -6.76 -13.40 12.13
C PRO A 203 -7.62 -14.01 13.24
N ILE A 204 -8.69 -13.33 13.68
CA ILE A 204 -9.67 -13.89 14.63
C ILE A 204 -10.36 -15.09 13.99
N LEU A 205 -10.75 -14.98 12.72
CA LEU A 205 -11.35 -16.08 11.96
C LEU A 205 -10.34 -17.21 11.70
N TYR A 206 -9.04 -16.88 11.50
CA TYR A 206 -7.99 -17.90 11.35
C TYR A 206 -7.85 -18.77 12.60
N CYS A 207 -8.11 -18.21 13.78
CA CYS A 207 -8.15 -18.96 15.06
C CYS A 207 -9.45 -19.77 15.24
N GLY A 208 -10.42 -19.70 14.31
CA GLY A 208 -11.75 -20.28 14.46
C GLY A 208 -12.62 -19.54 15.50
N ALA A 209 -12.22 -18.34 15.90
CA ALA A 209 -12.93 -17.49 16.84
C ALA A 209 -13.89 -16.52 16.11
N GLN A 210 -14.76 -15.86 16.88
CA GLN A 210 -15.76 -14.93 16.36
C GLN A 210 -15.38 -13.48 16.69
N PRO A 211 -15.21 -12.59 15.69
CA PRO A 211 -15.06 -11.17 15.94
C PRO A 211 -16.38 -10.57 16.42
N VAL A 212 -16.32 -9.75 17.46
CA VAL A 212 -17.40 -8.91 17.92
C VAL A 212 -16.94 -7.46 17.76
N PHE A 213 -17.57 -6.74 16.86
CA PHE A 213 -17.15 -5.38 16.54
C PHE A 213 -17.66 -4.38 17.57
N ILE A 214 -16.75 -3.57 18.08
CA ILE A 214 -17.02 -2.48 19.00
C ILE A 214 -17.00 -1.18 18.23
N ASP A 215 -18.05 -0.41 18.34
CA ASP A 215 -18.25 0.83 17.59
C ASP A 215 -17.26 1.92 17.97
N SER A 216 -17.08 2.90 17.09
CA SER A 216 -16.19 4.03 17.25
C SER A 216 -16.83 5.18 18.02
N GLU A 217 -16.00 6.00 18.64
CA GLU A 217 -16.41 7.31 19.18
C GLU A 217 -16.20 8.41 18.12
N PRO A 218 -16.92 9.56 18.21
CA PRO A 218 -16.97 10.53 17.14
C PRO A 218 -15.73 11.45 17.04
N ASP A 219 -14.91 11.57 18.08
CA ASP A 219 -13.86 12.57 18.13
C ASP A 219 -12.59 12.11 17.38
N THR A 220 -12.17 10.86 17.56
CA THR A 220 -10.97 10.28 16.94
C THR A 220 -11.28 9.09 16.04
N TRP A 221 -12.53 8.61 16.02
CA TRP A 221 -13.00 7.44 15.29
C TRP A 221 -12.39 6.11 15.74
N ASN A 222 -11.66 6.13 16.84
CA ASN A 222 -11.16 4.93 17.49
C ASN A 222 -12.27 4.23 18.31
N MET A 223 -11.94 3.09 18.91
CA MET A 223 -12.91 2.32 19.70
C MET A 223 -13.53 3.16 20.81
N SER A 224 -14.86 3.17 20.89
CA SER A 224 -15.62 3.88 21.91
C SER A 224 -15.51 3.18 23.27
N PRO A 225 -15.01 3.87 24.34
CA PRO A 225 -14.99 3.30 25.68
C PRO A 225 -16.40 2.92 26.18
N HIS A 226 -17.40 3.74 25.86
CA HIS A 226 -18.79 3.46 26.22
C HIS A 226 -19.36 2.22 25.53
N ALA A 227 -19.04 2.03 24.22
CA ALA A 227 -19.46 0.83 23.50
C ALA A 227 -18.76 -0.42 24.02
N LEU A 228 -17.45 -0.31 24.32
CA LEU A 228 -16.67 -1.39 24.89
C LEU A 228 -17.20 -1.83 26.25
N GLU A 229 -17.50 -0.88 27.14
CA GLU A 229 -18.07 -1.19 28.46
C GLU A 229 -19.44 -1.90 28.35
N ARG A 230 -20.32 -1.40 27.49
CA ARG A 230 -21.61 -2.06 27.23
C ARG A 230 -21.44 -3.48 26.70
N ALA A 231 -20.50 -3.70 25.79
CA ALA A 231 -20.22 -5.01 25.24
C ALA A 231 -19.71 -5.96 26.32
N PHE A 232 -18.83 -5.52 27.22
CA PHE A 232 -18.36 -6.33 28.33
C PHE A 232 -19.50 -6.68 29.31
N VAL A 233 -20.34 -5.72 29.70
CA VAL A 233 -21.49 -5.97 30.58
C VAL A 233 -22.43 -7.01 29.94
N TRP A 234 -22.70 -6.87 28.66
CA TRP A 234 -23.51 -7.85 27.94
C TRP A 234 -22.86 -9.24 27.91
N ALA A 235 -21.57 -9.32 27.57
CA ALA A 235 -20.84 -10.58 27.52
C ALA A 235 -20.79 -11.28 28.89
N GLN A 236 -20.61 -10.49 29.97
CA GLN A 236 -20.63 -11.00 31.33
C GLN A 236 -22.00 -11.60 31.71
N GLN A 237 -23.09 -10.91 31.32
CA GLN A 237 -24.45 -11.43 31.52
C GLN A 237 -24.71 -12.75 30.75
N GLN A 238 -24.07 -12.91 29.60
CA GLN A 238 -24.12 -14.16 28.85
C GLN A 238 -23.16 -15.26 29.38
N GLY A 239 -22.34 -14.95 30.39
CA GLY A 239 -21.33 -15.85 30.93
C GLY A 239 -20.18 -16.15 29.97
N ARG A 240 -19.95 -15.29 28.96
CA ARG A 240 -19.00 -15.52 27.86
C ARG A 240 -18.21 -14.22 27.56
N LEU A 241 -17.24 -13.92 28.42
CA LEU A 241 -16.31 -12.80 28.16
C LEU A 241 -15.44 -13.08 26.93
N PRO A 242 -15.05 -12.05 26.18
CA PRO A 242 -14.13 -12.20 25.06
C PRO A 242 -12.77 -12.67 25.56
N LYS A 243 -12.04 -13.41 24.74
CA LYS A 243 -10.71 -13.90 25.07
C LYS A 243 -9.65 -12.78 25.09
N CYS A 244 -9.80 -11.81 24.19
CA CYS A 244 -9.01 -10.59 24.17
C CYS A 244 -9.75 -9.45 23.45
N VAL A 245 -9.18 -8.23 23.53
CA VAL A 245 -9.60 -7.07 22.76
C VAL A 245 -8.49 -6.73 21.76
N VAL A 246 -8.81 -6.63 20.47
CA VAL A 246 -7.94 -6.04 19.44
C VAL A 246 -8.30 -4.55 19.33
N LEU A 247 -7.41 -3.72 19.85
CA LEU A 247 -7.58 -2.27 19.93
C LEU A 247 -6.71 -1.62 18.86
N VAL A 248 -7.34 -0.89 17.95
CA VAL A 248 -6.67 -0.30 16.78
C VAL A 248 -6.38 1.17 17.01
N ASN A 249 -5.23 1.64 16.59
CA ASN A 249 -4.86 3.06 16.49
C ASN A 249 -5.06 3.52 15.04
N LEU A 250 -6.28 3.96 14.72
CA LEU A 250 -6.72 4.23 13.37
C LEU A 250 -5.91 5.38 12.72
N TYR A 251 -5.32 5.12 11.54
CA TYR A 251 -4.53 6.09 10.76
C TYR A 251 -3.46 6.85 11.57
N GLY A 252 -2.91 6.22 12.60
CA GLY A 252 -1.87 6.80 13.43
C GLY A 252 -2.38 7.59 14.63
N GLN A 253 -3.68 7.81 14.75
CA GLN A 253 -4.28 8.41 15.95
C GLN A 253 -4.41 7.36 17.04
N SER A 254 -3.72 7.53 18.17
CA SER A 254 -3.87 6.65 19.32
C SER A 254 -5.30 6.69 19.86
N ALA A 255 -5.83 5.52 20.21
CA ALA A 255 -7.10 5.40 20.93
C ALA A 255 -6.96 6.00 22.35
N ASP A 256 -8.08 6.27 23.02
CA ASP A 256 -8.10 6.75 24.40
C ASP A 256 -7.70 5.62 25.37
N MET A 257 -6.40 5.42 25.52
CA MET A 257 -5.83 4.35 26.34
C MET A 257 -6.20 4.47 27.82
N ASP A 258 -6.33 5.70 28.33
CA ASP A 258 -6.70 5.93 29.73
C ASP A 258 -8.15 5.52 30.04
N ALA A 259 -9.03 5.59 29.06
CA ALA A 259 -10.41 5.14 29.21
C ALA A 259 -10.59 3.65 28.90
N LEU A 260 -9.91 3.14 27.87
CA LEU A 260 -10.12 1.77 27.35
C LEU A 260 -9.42 0.69 28.19
N LEU A 261 -8.16 0.92 28.60
CA LEU A 261 -7.38 -0.09 29.33
C LEU A 261 -7.98 -0.43 30.70
N PRO A 262 -8.41 0.55 31.52
CA PRO A 262 -9.05 0.22 32.81
C PRO A 262 -10.36 -0.59 32.66
N ILE A 263 -11.08 -0.42 31.54
CA ILE A 263 -12.26 -1.24 31.24
C ILE A 263 -11.82 -2.70 31.03
N CYS A 264 -10.83 -2.94 30.15
CA CYS A 264 -10.33 -4.28 29.88
C CYS A 264 -9.76 -4.94 31.15
N GLU A 265 -8.99 -4.19 31.94
CA GLU A 265 -8.39 -4.66 33.20
C GLU A 265 -9.44 -5.06 34.21
N ARG A 266 -10.52 -4.28 34.38
CA ARG A 266 -11.64 -4.60 35.29
C ARG A 266 -12.31 -5.94 34.96
N PHE A 267 -12.38 -6.32 33.68
CA PHE A 267 -12.93 -7.61 33.25
C PHE A 267 -11.86 -8.70 33.11
N GLY A 268 -10.58 -8.39 33.37
CA GLY A 268 -9.47 -9.36 33.30
C GLY A 268 -9.20 -9.84 31.88
N VAL A 269 -9.47 -9.00 30.86
CA VAL A 269 -9.33 -9.38 29.45
C VAL A 269 -8.11 -8.68 28.84
N PRO A 270 -7.15 -9.41 28.27
CA PRO A 270 -5.93 -8.85 27.71
C PRO A 270 -6.21 -8.05 26.44
N VAL A 271 -5.34 -7.08 26.16
CA VAL A 271 -5.39 -6.22 24.99
C VAL A 271 -4.25 -6.58 24.04
N LEU A 272 -4.58 -6.77 22.75
CA LEU A 272 -3.67 -6.77 21.61
C LEU A 272 -3.81 -5.41 20.93
N GLU A 273 -2.77 -4.58 21.02
CA GLU A 273 -2.74 -3.27 20.39
C GLU A 273 -2.35 -3.40 18.91
N ASP A 274 -3.26 -3.08 18.01
CA ASP A 274 -2.96 -2.97 16.58
C ASP A 274 -2.46 -1.55 16.29
N ALA A 275 -1.15 -1.39 16.33
CA ALA A 275 -0.42 -0.17 16.06
C ALA A 275 0.15 -0.13 14.62
N ALA A 276 -0.41 -0.90 13.70
CA ALA A 276 0.07 -1.07 12.33
C ALA A 276 0.23 0.24 11.55
N GLU A 277 -0.41 1.32 11.98
CA GLU A 277 -0.39 2.64 11.33
C GLU A 277 0.13 3.76 12.25
N SER A 278 0.61 3.44 13.45
CA SER A 278 0.92 4.43 14.47
C SER A 278 2.37 4.43 14.97
N LEU A 279 3.31 3.89 14.18
CA LEU A 279 4.73 3.97 14.50
C LEU A 279 5.16 5.44 14.65
N GLY A 280 5.78 5.77 15.77
CA GLY A 280 6.21 7.14 16.10
C GLY A 280 5.14 7.99 16.79
N ALA A 281 3.85 7.61 16.72
CA ALA A 281 2.80 8.28 17.48
C ALA A 281 2.96 8.07 19.00
N ARG A 282 2.46 9.04 19.78
CA ARG A 282 2.53 8.99 21.23
C ARG A 282 1.20 9.39 21.86
N TYR A 283 0.76 8.62 22.83
CA TYR A 283 -0.36 8.96 23.69
C TYR A 283 0.18 9.46 25.02
N LYS A 284 0.00 10.74 25.35
CA LYS A 284 0.50 11.39 26.58
C LYS A 284 1.99 11.12 26.87
N GLY A 285 2.81 11.14 25.82
CA GLY A 285 4.26 10.95 25.90
C GLY A 285 4.73 9.49 25.82
N ARG A 286 3.86 8.50 26.00
CA ARG A 286 4.17 7.08 25.85
C ARG A 286 3.97 6.64 24.42
N ALA A 287 4.89 5.84 23.87
CA ALA A 287 4.84 5.43 22.47
C ALA A 287 3.62 4.52 22.18
N SER A 288 2.96 4.72 21.07
CA SER A 288 2.02 3.75 20.50
C SER A 288 2.74 2.43 20.29
N GLY A 289 2.04 1.31 20.46
CA GLY A 289 2.64 -0.03 20.43
C GLY A 289 3.24 -0.50 21.77
N SER A 290 3.05 0.25 22.86
CA SER A 290 3.53 -0.13 24.19
C SER A 290 2.42 -0.34 25.23
N PHE A 291 1.15 -0.20 24.84
CA PHE A 291 0.03 -0.19 25.79
C PHE A 291 -0.62 -1.56 26.00
N GLY A 292 -0.66 -2.40 24.97
CA GLY A 292 -1.23 -3.75 25.06
C GLY A 292 -0.33 -4.75 25.80
N HIS A 293 -0.90 -5.92 26.14
CA HIS A 293 -0.09 -7.08 26.57
C HIS A 293 0.83 -7.54 25.43
N LEU A 294 0.34 -7.42 24.23
CA LEU A 294 1.06 -7.54 22.95
C LEU A 294 0.70 -6.35 22.09
N ALA A 295 1.62 -5.93 21.24
CA ALA A 295 1.36 -4.91 20.24
C ALA A 295 1.92 -5.32 18.86
N VAL A 296 1.36 -4.75 17.80
CA VAL A 296 1.71 -5.11 16.43
C VAL A 296 2.03 -3.86 15.64
N TYR A 297 3.16 -3.89 14.92
CA TYR A 297 3.44 -2.98 13.82
C TYR A 297 3.35 -3.68 12.48
N SER A 298 3.08 -2.90 11.44
CA SER A 298 3.14 -3.33 10.05
C SER A 298 4.18 -2.50 9.29
N PHE A 299 4.93 -3.18 8.43
CA PHE A 299 5.91 -2.58 7.53
C PHE A 299 5.58 -2.90 6.06
N ASN A 300 4.28 -2.98 5.76
CA ASN A 300 3.81 -3.12 4.39
C ASN A 300 4.13 -1.88 3.55
N GLY A 301 4.08 -1.97 2.22
CA GLY A 301 4.53 -0.94 1.29
C GLY A 301 3.93 0.46 1.47
N ASN A 302 2.75 0.57 2.11
CA ASN A 302 2.06 1.84 2.36
C ASN A 302 2.19 2.36 3.81
N LYS A 303 3.00 1.73 4.65
CA LYS A 303 3.15 2.12 6.06
C LYS A 303 4.19 3.23 6.24
N ILE A 304 4.27 3.79 7.45
CA ILE A 304 5.17 4.90 7.83
C ILE A 304 6.62 4.60 7.48
N ILE A 305 7.10 3.38 7.79
CA ILE A 305 8.28 2.78 7.19
C ILE A 305 7.91 1.43 6.58
N THR A 306 8.62 1.03 5.55
CA THR A 306 8.32 -0.20 4.81
C THR A 306 9.53 -1.09 4.68
N THR A 307 9.30 -2.39 4.79
CA THR A 307 10.20 -3.46 4.40
C THR A 307 9.65 -4.22 3.19
N SER A 308 8.91 -3.53 2.27
CA SER A 308 8.10 -4.14 1.21
C SER A 308 6.92 -4.95 1.77
N GLY A 309 7.18 -5.91 2.62
CA GLY A 309 6.22 -6.67 3.40
C GLY A 309 6.86 -7.09 4.72
N GLY A 310 6.20 -6.79 5.83
CA GLY A 310 6.71 -7.10 7.16
C GLY A 310 5.76 -6.71 8.28
N GLY A 311 6.07 -7.20 9.46
CA GLY A 311 5.39 -6.86 10.71
C GLY A 311 6.29 -7.11 11.90
N MET A 312 5.85 -6.65 13.06
CA MET A 312 6.55 -6.85 14.33
C MET A 312 5.53 -7.16 15.42
N LEU A 313 5.81 -8.16 16.23
CA LEU A 313 5.08 -8.40 17.48
C LEU A 313 5.95 -7.92 18.64
N LEU A 314 5.37 -7.16 19.55
CA LEU A 314 6.07 -6.49 20.65
C LEU A 314 5.44 -6.86 22.00
N SER A 315 6.26 -6.99 23.04
CA SER A 315 5.81 -7.20 24.42
C SER A 315 6.95 -6.95 25.40
N ASP A 316 6.60 -6.68 26.65
CA ASP A 316 7.53 -6.75 27.78
C ASP A 316 7.73 -8.19 28.28
N ASP A 317 6.88 -9.13 27.86
CA ASP A 317 6.99 -10.54 28.23
C ASP A 317 7.92 -11.29 27.25
N ALA A 318 9.13 -11.60 27.73
CA ALA A 318 10.13 -12.35 26.99
C ALA A 318 9.64 -13.74 26.54
N ALA A 319 8.81 -14.41 27.34
CA ALA A 319 8.33 -15.74 27.03
C ALA A 319 7.34 -15.74 25.86
N LEU A 320 6.44 -14.74 25.80
CA LEU A 320 5.53 -14.55 24.67
C LEU A 320 6.30 -14.30 23.38
N ILE A 321 7.30 -13.45 23.38
CA ILE A 321 8.09 -13.13 22.19
C ILE A 321 8.98 -14.31 21.77
N ALA A 322 9.58 -15.05 22.71
CA ALA A 322 10.32 -16.27 22.40
C ALA A 322 9.39 -17.32 21.76
N ARG A 323 8.18 -17.47 22.25
CA ARG A 323 7.17 -18.37 21.68
C ARG A 323 6.70 -17.92 20.30
N ALA A 324 6.53 -16.59 20.09
CA ALA A 324 6.23 -16.04 18.76
C ALA A 324 7.30 -16.39 17.73
N ARG A 325 8.57 -16.24 18.08
CA ARG A 325 9.69 -16.63 17.21
C ARG A 325 9.67 -18.12 16.89
N GLN A 326 9.42 -18.97 17.88
CA GLN A 326 9.32 -20.41 17.67
C GLN A 326 8.16 -20.77 16.73
N LEU A 327 6.96 -20.24 16.98
CA LEU A 327 5.78 -20.49 16.14
C LEU A 327 5.98 -19.97 14.72
N SER A 328 6.64 -18.83 14.53
CA SER A 328 6.91 -18.23 13.22
C SER A 328 7.91 -19.01 12.36
N THR A 329 8.65 -19.95 12.96
CA THR A 329 9.63 -20.83 12.33
C THR A 329 9.21 -22.31 12.40
N GLN A 330 7.99 -22.60 12.02
CA GLN A 330 7.34 -23.92 12.00
C GLN A 330 7.30 -24.64 13.36
N ALA A 331 7.34 -23.92 14.47
CA ALA A 331 7.36 -24.45 15.84
C ALA A 331 8.49 -25.46 16.12
N ARG A 332 9.62 -25.33 15.39
CA ARG A 332 10.77 -26.23 15.54
C ARG A 332 11.31 -26.18 16.96
N GLN A 333 11.52 -27.37 17.55
CA GLN A 333 12.12 -27.52 18.87
C GLN A 333 13.63 -27.35 18.83
N PRO A 334 14.27 -26.88 19.91
CA PRO A 334 15.71 -26.78 20.05
C PRO A 334 16.35 -28.18 20.28
N ALA A 335 16.14 -29.10 19.33
CA ALA A 335 16.65 -30.47 19.39
C ALA A 335 17.72 -30.69 18.28
N ARG A 336 18.59 -31.69 18.45
CA ARG A 336 19.59 -32.07 17.43
C ARG A 336 18.95 -32.66 16.16
N HIS A 337 17.78 -33.24 16.30
CA HIS A 337 16.96 -33.79 15.21
C HIS A 337 15.76 -32.89 14.93
N TYR A 338 15.09 -33.11 13.83
CA TYR A 338 13.86 -32.36 13.49
C TYR A 338 12.74 -32.86 14.41
N GLU A 339 12.32 -31.99 15.33
CA GLU A 339 11.23 -32.28 16.26
C GLU A 339 10.20 -31.15 16.23
N LEU A 340 8.94 -31.49 15.99
CA LEU A 340 7.79 -30.59 15.97
C LEU A 340 6.75 -31.15 16.96
N ARG A 341 6.39 -30.34 17.96
CA ARG A 341 5.35 -30.71 18.95
C ARG A 341 4.06 -29.94 18.73
N ASP A 342 4.13 -28.83 18.05
CA ASP A 342 3.03 -27.94 17.81
C ASP A 342 2.92 -27.62 16.32
N MET A 343 1.75 -27.16 15.90
CA MET A 343 1.57 -26.54 14.60
C MET A 343 2.20 -25.16 14.61
N GLY A 344 3.14 -24.94 13.69
CA GLY A 344 3.82 -23.67 13.48
C GLY A 344 3.56 -23.09 12.10
N PHE A 345 4.11 -21.90 11.86
CA PHE A 345 3.87 -21.10 10.66
C PHE A 345 5.19 -20.69 10.02
N ASN A 346 5.16 -20.38 8.74
CA ASN A 346 6.26 -19.74 8.04
C ASN A 346 6.02 -18.21 8.01
N TYR A 347 6.19 -17.58 9.17
CA TYR A 347 5.85 -16.17 9.39
C TYR A 347 7.06 -15.31 9.75
N ARG A 348 8.27 -15.84 9.66
CA ARG A 348 9.47 -15.08 9.99
C ARG A 348 9.84 -14.10 8.87
N MET A 349 10.28 -12.88 9.22
CA MET A 349 10.82 -11.91 8.27
C MET A 349 12.18 -12.38 7.74
N SER A 350 12.46 -12.18 6.45
CA SER A 350 13.80 -12.45 5.89
C SER A 350 14.79 -11.35 6.29
N ASN A 351 16.07 -11.70 6.30
CA ASN A 351 17.13 -10.75 6.62
C ASN A 351 17.29 -9.64 5.56
N VAL A 352 16.93 -9.94 4.30
CA VAL A 352 16.91 -8.95 3.20
C VAL A 352 15.88 -7.85 3.45
N LEU A 353 14.70 -8.22 3.98
CA LEU A 353 13.62 -7.26 4.24
C LEU A 353 13.84 -6.49 5.55
N ALA A 354 14.63 -7.03 6.46
CA ALA A 354 14.91 -6.40 7.75
C ALA A 354 16.02 -5.34 7.67
N GLY A 355 16.86 -5.38 6.65
CA GLY A 355 17.84 -4.36 6.33
C GLY A 355 17.22 -3.15 5.70
#